data_ec7a48d863d9848616402baa337a7eec
#
_entry.id   ec7a48d863d9848616402baa337a7eec
#
_cell.length_a   1.000
_cell.length_b   1.000
_cell.length_c   1.000
_cell.angle_alpha   90.00
_cell.angle_beta   90.00
_cell.angle_gamma   90.00
#
_symmetry.space_group_name_H-M   'P 1'
#
loop_
_entity.id
_entity.type
_entity.pdbx_description
1 polymer ?
#
loop_
_entity_poly.entity_id
_entity_poly.type
_entity_poly.pdbx_seq_one_letter_code
_entity_poly.pdbx_strand_id
1 'polypeptide(L)'
;MKEVQKKREVYDTWYEAIDGTEFRTREECEKYEQTAHAVVRTKFLKLVVEERSEYDFFGVGCDDNTTYAVKMNSQEDVDTVLQLYYLDNPYVLRDEDTPKKLKERAYNLVNNAYQEEGILFVGENYDGETFIINSRGKMIEDLMKIGQSEEEEKK
;
A
#
# COMPACT_ATOMS: atom_id res chain seq x y z
N MET A 1 -28.91 32.45 45.38
CA MET A 1 -27.83 31.71 44.71
C MET A 1 -28.47 30.82 43.66
N LYS A 2 -28.03 30.91 42.40
CA LYS A 2 -28.61 30.15 41.29
C LYS A 2 -27.51 29.21 40.79
N GLU A 3 -27.79 27.93 40.79
CA GLU A 3 -26.87 26.93 40.22
C GLU A 3 -26.88 27.02 38.68
N VAL A 4 -25.73 27.18 38.06
CA VAL A 4 -25.57 27.26 36.61
C VAL A 4 -24.65 26.14 36.17
N GLN A 5 -25.21 25.15 35.47
CA GLN A 5 -24.42 24.09 34.85
C GLN A 5 -23.87 24.62 33.51
N LYS A 6 -22.53 24.62 33.39
CA LYS A 6 -21.85 24.93 32.13
C LYS A 6 -21.35 23.62 31.50
N LYS A 7 -21.74 23.38 30.27
CA LYS A 7 -21.17 22.29 29.47
C LYS A 7 -19.70 22.58 29.20
N ARG A 8 -18.82 21.72 29.65
CA ARG A 8 -17.38 21.80 29.37
C ARG A 8 -17.07 20.86 28.22
N GLU A 9 -16.60 21.40 27.12
CA GLU A 9 -16.06 20.62 26.03
C GLU A 9 -14.65 20.17 26.42
N VAL A 10 -14.42 18.87 26.46
CA VAL A 10 -13.11 18.26 26.73
C VAL A 10 -12.57 17.78 25.39
N TYR A 11 -11.46 18.35 24.96
CA TYR A 11 -10.74 17.91 23.79
C TYR A 11 -9.64 16.92 24.19
N ASP A 12 -9.64 15.74 23.58
CA ASP A 12 -8.50 14.81 23.69
C ASP A 12 -7.43 15.24 22.68
N THR A 13 -6.18 15.36 23.15
CA THR A 13 -5.05 15.65 22.28
C THR A 13 -4.45 14.34 21.80
N TRP A 14 -4.33 14.20 20.47
CA TRP A 14 -3.66 13.11 19.79
C TRP A 14 -2.50 13.66 18.97
N TYR A 15 -1.51 12.85 18.74
CA TYR A 15 -0.33 13.18 17.94
C TYR A 15 -0.31 12.31 16.70
N GLU A 16 -0.33 12.92 15.54
CA GLU A 16 -0.33 12.26 14.24
C GLU A 16 1.08 12.24 13.67
N ALA A 17 1.59 11.05 13.35
CA ALA A 17 2.83 10.88 12.63
C ALA A 17 2.69 11.27 11.16
N ILE A 18 3.83 11.45 10.47
CA ILE A 18 3.88 11.94 9.09
C ILE A 18 3.14 11.03 8.09
N ASP A 19 2.99 9.77 8.43
CA ASP A 19 2.26 8.77 7.64
C ASP A 19 0.77 8.62 8.02
N GLY A 20 0.26 9.50 8.92
CA GLY A 20 -1.12 9.51 9.37
C GLY A 20 -1.41 8.60 10.57
N THR A 21 -0.42 7.91 11.13
CA THR A 21 -0.62 7.08 12.33
C THR A 21 -0.78 7.95 13.57
N GLU A 22 -1.82 7.70 14.37
CA GLU A 22 -2.15 8.50 15.56
C GLU A 22 -1.66 7.85 16.86
N PHE A 23 -1.17 8.69 17.78
CA PHE A 23 -0.64 8.28 19.08
C PHE A 23 -1.22 9.12 20.21
N ARG A 24 -1.33 8.52 21.40
CA ARG A 24 -1.78 9.22 22.61
C ARG A 24 -0.74 10.17 23.18
N THR A 25 0.54 9.87 23.01
CA THR A 25 1.63 10.68 23.53
C THR A 25 2.58 11.12 22.42
N ARG A 26 3.17 12.28 22.60
CA ARG A 26 4.19 12.82 21.70
C ARG A 26 5.40 11.90 21.60
N GLU A 27 5.83 11.35 22.73
CA GLU A 27 7.00 10.46 22.81
C GLU A 27 6.82 9.18 22.00
N GLU A 28 5.61 8.57 22.03
CA GLU A 28 5.28 7.42 21.20
C GLU A 28 5.31 7.76 19.72
N CYS A 29 4.75 8.91 19.34
CA CYS A 29 4.75 9.38 17.96
C CYS A 29 6.18 9.61 17.44
N GLU A 30 7.01 10.33 18.18
CA GLU A 30 8.41 10.59 17.81
C GLU A 30 9.25 9.31 17.72
N LYS A 31 9.03 8.36 18.63
CA LYS A 31 9.69 7.05 18.60
C LYS A 31 9.26 6.23 17.38
N TYR A 32 7.98 6.27 17.05
CA TYR A 32 7.45 5.59 15.86
C TYR A 32 8.06 6.15 14.57
N GLU A 33 8.10 7.49 14.43
CA GLU A 33 8.66 8.14 13.24
C GLU A 33 10.14 7.81 12.98
N GLN A 34 10.85 7.36 14.00
CA GLN A 34 12.23 6.89 13.90
C GLN A 34 12.34 5.43 13.43
N THR A 35 11.24 4.69 13.34
CA THR A 35 11.28 3.30 12.89
C THR A 35 11.58 3.20 11.39
N ALA A 36 12.22 2.11 10.97
CA ALA A 36 12.46 1.83 9.56
C ALA A 36 11.14 1.76 8.75
N HIS A 37 10.08 1.19 9.33
CA HIS A 37 8.76 1.12 8.70
C HIS A 37 8.19 2.51 8.42
N ALA A 38 8.14 3.39 9.42
CA ALA A 38 7.60 4.75 9.27
C ALA A 38 8.40 5.58 8.25
N VAL A 39 9.72 5.46 8.25
CA VAL A 39 10.59 6.14 7.27
C VAL A 39 10.30 5.69 5.85
N VAL A 40 10.22 4.37 5.63
CA VAL A 40 9.94 3.81 4.30
C VAL A 40 8.51 4.12 3.87
N ARG A 41 7.52 4.00 4.77
CA ARG A 41 6.13 4.34 4.49
C ARG A 41 5.97 5.81 4.10
N THR A 42 6.65 6.72 4.78
CA THR A 42 6.65 8.15 4.43
C THR A 42 7.19 8.38 3.01
N LYS A 43 8.25 7.70 2.62
CA LYS A 43 8.79 7.78 1.26
C LYS A 43 7.81 7.20 0.24
N PHE A 44 7.20 6.06 0.54
CA PHE A 44 6.20 5.42 -0.31
C PHE A 44 4.99 6.34 -0.56
N LEU A 45 4.44 6.97 0.47
CA LEU A 45 3.29 7.87 0.34
C LEU A 45 3.56 9.05 -0.60
N LYS A 46 4.82 9.49 -0.74
CA LYS A 46 5.21 10.51 -1.71
C LYS A 46 5.15 10.05 -3.17
N LEU A 47 5.18 8.74 -3.39
CA LEU A 47 5.06 8.14 -4.74
C LEU A 47 3.60 7.93 -5.15
N VAL A 48 2.68 8.02 -4.21
CA VAL A 48 1.25 7.82 -4.46
C VAL A 48 0.70 8.99 -5.28
N VAL A 49 0.16 8.68 -6.44
CA VAL A 49 -0.48 9.66 -7.34
C VAL A 49 -1.99 9.63 -7.24
N GLU A 50 -2.55 8.50 -6.80
CA GLU A 50 -3.98 8.34 -6.57
C GLU A 50 -4.23 7.29 -5.48
N GLU A 51 -5.23 7.54 -4.63
CA GLU A 51 -5.69 6.66 -3.57
C GLU A 51 -7.19 6.46 -3.71
N ARG A 52 -7.64 5.20 -3.70
CA ARG A 52 -9.06 4.85 -3.74
C ARG A 52 -9.34 3.63 -2.89
N SER A 53 -10.61 3.46 -2.52
CA SER A 53 -11.07 2.17 -2.01
C SER A 53 -10.89 1.10 -3.09
N GLU A 54 -10.65 -0.14 -2.71
CA GLU A 54 -10.53 -1.26 -3.66
C GLU A 54 -11.79 -1.40 -4.51
N TYR A 55 -12.94 -1.10 -3.96
CA TYR A 55 -14.23 -1.10 -4.65
C TYR A 55 -14.25 -0.17 -5.87
N ASP A 56 -13.65 1.00 -5.76
CA ASP A 56 -13.64 1.99 -6.85
C ASP A 56 -12.74 1.57 -8.03
N PHE A 57 -11.68 0.79 -7.77
CA PHE A 57 -10.78 0.34 -8.83
C PHE A 57 -11.23 -0.91 -9.55
N PHE A 58 -11.76 -1.88 -8.81
CA PHE A 58 -11.97 -3.23 -9.32
C PHE A 58 -13.43 -3.69 -9.24
N GLY A 59 -14.30 -2.93 -8.63
CA GLY A 59 -15.73 -3.29 -8.46
C GLY A 59 -15.98 -4.55 -7.63
N VAL A 60 -14.93 -5.11 -7.05
CA VAL A 60 -14.94 -6.34 -6.25
C VAL A 60 -14.04 -6.10 -5.06
N GLY A 61 -14.57 -5.79 -3.92
CA GLY A 61 -13.71 -5.55 -2.82
C GLY A 61 -14.32 -5.67 -1.44
N CYS A 62 -13.46 -5.78 -0.46
CA CYS A 62 -13.75 -5.44 0.90
C CYS A 62 -13.72 -3.92 1.03
N ASP A 63 -14.71 -3.33 1.68
CA ASP A 63 -14.74 -1.88 2.00
C ASP A 63 -13.55 -1.43 2.86
N ASP A 64 -12.77 -2.39 3.35
CA ASP A 64 -11.66 -2.19 4.29
C ASP A 64 -10.28 -2.09 3.63
N ASN A 65 -10.19 -2.27 2.31
CA ASN A 65 -8.92 -2.18 1.59
C ASN A 65 -8.79 -0.84 0.86
N THR A 66 -7.59 -0.29 0.89
CA THR A 66 -7.21 0.89 0.12
C THR A 66 -6.31 0.48 -1.04
N THR A 67 -6.49 1.07 -2.20
CA THR A 67 -5.61 0.87 -3.35
C THR A 67 -4.89 2.18 -3.68
N TYR A 68 -3.58 2.10 -3.76
CA TYR A 68 -2.70 3.19 -4.17
C TYR A 68 -2.23 2.97 -5.61
N ALA A 69 -2.38 3.98 -6.44
CA ALA A 69 -1.63 4.06 -7.69
C ALA A 69 -0.31 4.78 -7.41
N VAL A 70 0.79 4.07 -7.63
CA VAL A 70 2.15 4.53 -7.31
C VAL A 70 2.90 4.81 -8.59
N LYS A 71 3.54 5.99 -8.70
CA LYS A 71 4.41 6.35 -9.81
C LYS A 71 5.87 6.24 -9.40
N MET A 72 6.58 5.34 -10.05
CA MET A 72 8.02 5.15 -9.87
C MET A 72 8.79 5.85 -11.00
N ASN A 73 9.69 6.74 -10.66
CA ASN A 73 10.50 7.51 -11.60
C ASN A 73 12.00 7.16 -11.52
N SER A 74 12.39 6.40 -10.51
CA SER A 74 13.78 6.02 -10.25
C SER A 74 13.89 4.62 -9.67
N GLN A 75 15.10 4.07 -9.67
CA GLN A 75 15.39 2.80 -8.99
C GLN A 75 15.18 2.92 -7.45
N GLU A 76 15.43 4.09 -6.88
CA GLU A 76 15.17 4.34 -5.45
C GLU A 76 13.67 4.20 -5.12
N ASP A 77 12.80 4.60 -6.04
CA ASP A 77 11.35 4.44 -5.88
C ASP A 77 10.95 2.96 -5.89
N VAL A 78 11.55 2.17 -6.80
CA VAL A 78 11.38 0.71 -6.84
C VAL A 78 11.80 0.08 -5.52
N ASP A 79 12.98 0.45 -5.02
CA ASP A 79 13.51 -0.06 -3.76
C ASP A 79 12.62 0.33 -2.57
N THR A 80 12.05 1.53 -2.58
CA THR A 80 11.12 2.00 -1.55
C THR A 80 9.84 1.15 -1.50
N VAL A 81 9.25 0.86 -2.66
CA VAL A 81 8.05 0.00 -2.76
C VAL A 81 8.35 -1.41 -2.25
N LEU A 82 9.46 -1.99 -2.68
CA LEU A 82 9.87 -3.34 -2.27
C LEU A 82 10.20 -3.42 -0.78
N GLN A 83 10.90 -2.42 -0.23
CA GLN A 83 11.21 -2.37 1.19
C GLN A 83 9.94 -2.32 2.05
N LEU A 84 8.96 -1.47 1.68
CA LEU A 84 7.70 -1.42 2.41
C LEU A 84 6.98 -2.76 2.36
N TYR A 85 6.88 -3.36 1.16
CA TYR A 85 6.27 -4.67 0.99
C TYR A 85 6.93 -5.75 1.87
N TYR A 86 8.27 -5.78 1.96
CA TYR A 86 8.97 -6.74 2.78
C TYR A 86 8.84 -6.49 4.28
N LEU A 87 8.77 -5.22 4.70
CA LEU A 87 8.53 -4.87 6.10
C LEU A 87 7.12 -5.28 6.54
N ASP A 88 6.14 -5.11 5.69
CA ASP A 88 4.76 -5.50 5.96
C ASP A 88 4.54 -7.03 5.84
N ASN A 89 5.36 -7.70 5.05
CA ASN A 89 5.26 -9.13 4.80
C ASN A 89 6.56 -9.88 5.17
N PRO A 90 6.96 -9.87 6.44
CA PRO A 90 8.26 -10.41 6.86
C PRO A 90 8.40 -11.94 6.63
N TYR A 91 7.29 -12.66 6.50
CA TYR A 91 7.31 -14.09 6.16
C TYR A 91 7.92 -14.35 4.77
N VAL A 92 7.84 -13.39 3.86
CA VAL A 92 8.46 -13.48 2.51
C VAL A 92 9.99 -13.60 2.59
N LEU A 93 10.59 -13.21 3.72
CA LEU A 93 12.03 -13.24 3.94
C LEU A 93 12.52 -14.41 4.81
N ARG A 94 11.61 -15.16 5.45
CA ARG A 94 11.97 -16.09 6.54
C ARG A 94 12.08 -17.56 6.16
N ASP A 95 11.50 -17.97 5.04
CA ASP A 95 11.38 -19.38 4.69
C ASP A 95 12.22 -19.69 3.44
N GLU A 96 12.93 -20.82 3.40
CA GLU A 96 13.96 -21.07 2.37
C GLU A 96 13.39 -21.46 0.99
N ASP A 97 12.18 -22.03 0.89
CA ASP A 97 11.67 -22.55 -0.39
C ASP A 97 10.50 -21.74 -1.00
N THR A 98 9.52 -21.35 -0.21
CA THR A 98 8.36 -20.59 -0.71
C THR A 98 8.65 -19.09 -0.84
N PRO A 99 9.38 -18.45 0.06
CA PRO A 99 9.69 -17.04 0.03
C PRO A 99 10.58 -16.59 -1.10
N LYS A 100 11.52 -17.42 -1.53
CA LYS A 100 12.39 -17.08 -2.65
C LYS A 100 11.57 -16.80 -3.90
N LYS A 101 10.59 -17.65 -4.20
CA LYS A 101 9.66 -17.44 -5.33
C LYS A 101 8.78 -16.22 -5.17
N LEU A 102 8.27 -15.96 -3.97
CA LEU A 102 7.46 -14.79 -3.69
C LEU A 102 8.27 -13.49 -3.76
N LYS A 103 9.49 -13.52 -3.24
CA LYS A 103 10.42 -12.39 -3.32
C LYS A 103 10.79 -12.08 -4.78
N GLU A 104 11.15 -13.10 -5.56
CA GLU A 104 11.46 -12.95 -6.98
C GLU A 104 10.24 -12.46 -7.76
N ARG A 105 9.05 -12.97 -7.46
CA ARG A 105 7.80 -12.54 -8.10
C ARG A 105 7.51 -11.06 -7.81
N ALA A 106 7.60 -10.65 -6.57
CA ALA A 106 7.40 -9.25 -6.19
C ALA A 106 8.43 -8.34 -6.87
N TYR A 107 9.70 -8.71 -6.81
CA TYR A 107 10.79 -7.98 -7.46
C TYR A 107 10.57 -7.82 -8.96
N ASN A 108 10.27 -8.91 -9.65
CA ASN A 108 10.04 -8.91 -11.09
C ASN A 108 8.81 -8.07 -11.46
N LEU A 109 7.74 -8.16 -10.69
CA LEU A 109 6.51 -7.42 -10.97
C LEU A 109 6.73 -5.91 -10.81
N VAL A 110 7.38 -5.47 -9.74
CA VAL A 110 7.67 -4.05 -9.50
C VAL A 110 8.67 -3.52 -10.52
N ASN A 111 9.72 -4.27 -10.82
CA ASN A 111 10.71 -3.87 -11.84
C ASN A 111 10.10 -3.79 -13.25
N ASN A 112 9.28 -4.77 -13.63
CA ASN A 112 8.61 -4.74 -14.93
C ASN A 112 7.67 -3.53 -15.04
N ALA A 113 6.90 -3.24 -13.97
CA ALA A 113 6.06 -2.05 -13.92
C ALA A 113 6.88 -0.76 -14.10
N TYR A 114 8.05 -0.69 -13.47
CA TYR A 114 8.96 0.46 -13.61
C TYR A 114 9.49 0.61 -15.04
N GLN A 115 9.91 -0.50 -15.66
CA GLN A 115 10.44 -0.50 -17.03
C GLN A 115 9.37 -0.15 -18.10
N GLU A 116 8.12 -0.50 -17.87
CA GLU A 116 7.01 -0.19 -18.78
C GLU A 116 6.59 1.28 -18.66
N GLU A 117 5.75 1.60 -17.68
CA GLU A 117 5.13 2.93 -17.53
C GLU A 117 5.45 3.58 -16.19
N GLY A 118 6.08 2.85 -15.29
CA GLY A 118 6.36 3.27 -13.92
C GLY A 118 5.14 3.34 -13.02
N ILE A 119 3.99 2.79 -13.42
CA ILE A 119 2.76 2.78 -12.62
C ILE A 119 2.47 1.39 -12.10
N LEU A 120 2.36 1.29 -10.78
CA LEU A 120 2.07 0.09 -10.04
C LEU A 120 0.86 0.31 -9.14
N PHE A 121 0.01 -0.71 -9.02
CA PHE A 121 -1.06 -0.73 -8.03
C PHE A 121 -0.62 -1.52 -6.80
N VAL A 122 -0.72 -0.89 -5.65
CA VAL A 122 -0.40 -1.45 -4.33
C VAL A 122 -1.65 -1.37 -3.47
N GLY A 123 -2.05 -2.49 -2.90
CA GLY A 123 -3.15 -2.54 -1.94
C GLY A 123 -2.63 -2.43 -0.51
N GLU A 124 -3.49 -1.95 0.38
CA GLU A 124 -3.30 -1.97 1.81
C GLU A 124 -4.53 -2.56 2.46
N ASN A 125 -4.35 -3.61 3.26
CA ASN A 125 -5.44 -4.27 3.96
C ASN A 125 -5.83 -3.50 5.24
N TYR A 126 -6.86 -4.00 5.93
CA TYR A 126 -7.36 -3.43 7.18
C TYR A 126 -6.28 -3.29 8.26
N ASP A 127 -5.33 -4.21 8.31
CA ASP A 127 -4.23 -4.20 9.28
C ASP A 127 -3.09 -3.25 8.90
N GLY A 128 -3.22 -2.52 7.78
CA GLY A 128 -2.20 -1.61 7.26
C GLY A 128 -1.04 -2.31 6.57
N GLU A 129 -1.19 -3.58 6.21
CA GLU A 129 -0.17 -4.34 5.49
C GLU A 129 -0.34 -4.14 3.98
N THR A 130 0.75 -3.79 3.31
CA THR A 130 0.75 -3.60 1.86
C THR A 130 0.90 -4.92 1.11
N PHE A 131 0.27 -4.99 -0.05
CA PHE A 131 0.44 -6.08 -1.01
C PHE A 131 0.51 -5.52 -2.43
N ILE A 132 1.30 -6.16 -3.28
CA ILE A 132 1.46 -5.74 -4.67
C ILE A 132 0.36 -6.37 -5.50
N ILE A 133 -0.42 -5.54 -6.21
CA ILE A 133 -1.52 -6.01 -7.05
C ILE A 133 -0.96 -6.32 -8.45
N ASN A 134 -0.64 -5.30 -9.23
CA ASN A 134 -0.10 -5.47 -10.59
C ASN A 134 0.36 -4.12 -11.18
N SER A 135 1.08 -4.18 -12.31
CA SER A 135 1.31 -3.00 -13.12
C SER A 135 0.03 -2.58 -13.87
N ARG A 136 -0.07 -1.30 -14.22
CA ARG A 136 -1.19 -0.81 -15.03
C ARG A 136 -1.24 -1.49 -16.39
N GLY A 137 -0.10 -1.63 -17.05
CA GLY A 137 -0.01 -2.27 -18.36
C GLY A 137 -0.50 -3.72 -18.33
N LYS A 138 -0.07 -4.48 -17.31
CA LYS A 138 -0.50 -5.88 -17.15
C LYS A 138 -1.98 -6.01 -16.86
N MET A 139 -2.54 -5.13 -16.04
CA MET A 139 -3.97 -5.12 -15.76
C MET A 139 -4.81 -4.82 -17.00
N ILE A 140 -4.39 -3.87 -17.82
CA ILE A 140 -5.05 -3.56 -19.10
C ILE A 140 -4.98 -4.76 -20.04
N GLU A 141 -3.81 -5.40 -20.15
CA GLU A 141 -3.62 -6.60 -20.95
C GLU A 141 -4.57 -7.74 -20.51
N ASP A 142 -4.65 -8.00 -19.20
CA ASP A 142 -5.50 -9.05 -18.65
C ASP A 142 -6.99 -8.76 -18.88
N LEU A 143 -7.42 -7.49 -18.73
CA LEU A 143 -8.78 -7.07 -19.04
C LEU A 143 -9.13 -7.24 -20.52
N MET A 144 -8.21 -6.96 -21.42
CA MET A 144 -8.42 -7.12 -22.87
C MET A 144 -8.52 -8.58 -23.31
N LYS A 145 -7.99 -9.52 -22.53
CA LYS A 145 -8.11 -10.98 -22.78
C LYS A 145 -9.43 -11.58 -22.34
N ILE A 146 -10.21 -10.88 -21.51
CA ILE A 146 -11.51 -11.36 -21.06
C ILE A 146 -12.43 -11.49 -22.28
N GLY A 147 -12.97 -12.69 -22.49
CA GLY A 147 -13.85 -13.01 -23.60
C GLY A 147 -13.14 -13.48 -24.89
N GLN A 148 -11.80 -13.50 -24.95
CA GLN A 148 -11.04 -14.03 -26.09
C GLN A 148 -10.71 -15.51 -25.98
N SER A 149 -10.82 -16.11 -24.81
CA SER A 149 -10.34 -17.47 -24.52
C SER A 149 -11.22 -18.62 -25.07
N GLU A 150 -12.34 -18.33 -25.73
CA GLU A 150 -13.21 -19.38 -26.27
C GLU A 150 -13.04 -19.66 -27.77
N GLU A 151 -12.29 -18.82 -28.51
CA GLU A 151 -12.16 -18.98 -29.96
C GLU A 151 -10.91 -19.76 -30.41
N GLU A 152 -9.87 -19.83 -29.56
CA GLU A 152 -8.62 -20.51 -29.93
C GLU A 152 -8.61 -22.02 -29.65
N GLU A 153 -9.49 -22.55 -28.79
CA GLU A 153 -9.60 -24.00 -28.55
C GLU A 153 -10.50 -24.73 -29.55
N LYS A 154 -11.12 -24.04 -30.51
CA LYS A 154 -12.02 -24.64 -31.54
C LYS A 154 -11.42 -24.68 -32.94
N LYS A 155 -10.13 -24.41 -33.06
CA LYS A 155 -9.37 -24.63 -34.28
C LYS A 155 -8.33 -25.72 -34.07
#